data_888439c85051ff38d262e50c16f71dd7
#
_entry.id   888439c85051ff38d262e50c16f71dd7
#
_cell.length_a   1.000
_cell.length_b   1.000
_cell.length_c   1.000
_cell.angle_alpha   90.00
_cell.angle_beta   90.00
_cell.angle_gamma   90.00
#
_symmetry.space_group_name_H-M   'P 1'
#
loop_
_entity.id
_entity.type
_entity.pdbx_description
1 polymer ?
#
loop_
_entity_poly.entity_id
_entity_poly.type
_entity_poly.pdbx_seq_one_letter_code
_entity_poly.pdbx_strand_id
1 'polypeptide(L)'
;MRTVLLSSCAIVTLGVLAGCSSSSEPEAVGGITECTKEALATPAQDSATALGAENVYSIDTLECADGWAVTSGILGPANAPADGPQGAPTNFIFEAEGQFWIPKATNQVCGTFNPDDPEAYPADAVIPEALYASGCLS
;
A
#
# COMPACT_ATOMS: atom_id res chain seq x y z
N MET A 1 -52.67 -47.52 -11.96
CA MET A 1 -52.22 -48.43 -10.88
C MET A 1 -50.80 -48.09 -10.44
N ARG A 2 -50.68 -47.82 -9.14
CA ARG A 2 -49.44 -47.93 -8.34
C ARG A 2 -48.30 -46.89 -8.67
N THR A 3 -47.67 -46.25 -7.79
CA THR A 3 -47.75 -46.12 -6.31
C THR A 3 -46.88 -44.94 -5.91
N VAL A 4 -47.36 -44.15 -4.99
CA VAL A 4 -46.71 -43.09 -4.24
C VAL A 4 -45.45 -43.61 -3.52
N LEU A 5 -44.37 -42.81 -3.46
CA LEU A 5 -43.48 -42.81 -2.33
C LEU A 5 -42.95 -41.39 -2.08
N LEU A 6 -43.51 -40.83 -1.03
CA LEU A 6 -43.00 -39.65 -0.33
C LEU A 6 -41.65 -40.02 0.32
N SER A 7 -40.68 -39.18 0.18
CA SER A 7 -39.51 -39.18 1.08
C SER A 7 -39.25 -37.76 1.57
N SER A 8 -39.68 -37.55 2.80
CA SER A 8 -39.35 -36.38 3.60
C SER A 8 -37.87 -36.42 3.96
N CYS A 9 -37.12 -35.38 3.65
CA CYS A 9 -35.82 -35.16 4.25
C CYS A 9 -35.87 -33.89 5.09
N ALA A 10 -35.60 -34.11 6.35
CA ALA A 10 -35.58 -33.11 7.42
C ALA A 10 -34.55 -32.04 7.21
N ILE A 11 -34.95 -30.79 7.42
CA ILE A 11 -34.08 -29.65 7.46
C ILE A 11 -33.44 -29.58 8.86
N VAL A 12 -32.16 -29.81 8.94
CA VAL A 12 -31.34 -29.48 10.13
C VAL A 12 -30.74 -28.10 9.92
N THR A 13 -31.32 -27.10 10.56
CA THR A 13 -30.75 -25.76 10.67
C THR A 13 -29.61 -25.80 11.73
N LEU A 14 -28.36 -25.87 11.29
CA LEU A 14 -27.24 -25.52 12.13
C LEU A 14 -27.03 -24.01 12.02
N GLY A 15 -27.27 -23.31 13.11
CA GLY A 15 -26.92 -21.92 13.29
C GLY A 15 -25.39 -21.78 13.31
N VAL A 16 -24.85 -21.10 12.33
CA VAL A 16 -23.46 -20.65 12.32
C VAL A 16 -23.41 -19.30 13.03
N LEU A 17 -22.83 -19.29 14.24
CA LEU A 17 -22.43 -18.08 14.94
C LEU A 17 -21.33 -17.41 14.11
N ALA A 18 -21.67 -16.32 13.44
CA ALA A 18 -20.70 -15.44 12.82
C ALA A 18 -19.89 -14.75 13.93
N GLY A 19 -18.73 -15.29 14.20
CA GLY A 19 -17.70 -14.59 14.95
C GLY A 19 -17.18 -13.43 14.12
N CYS A 20 -17.45 -12.19 14.51
CA CYS A 20 -16.76 -11.01 13.99
C CYS A 20 -15.32 -11.05 14.50
N SER A 21 -14.45 -11.67 13.75
CA SER A 21 -13.01 -11.43 13.82
C SER A 21 -12.73 -10.18 13.02
N SER A 22 -12.46 -9.08 13.72
CA SER A 22 -11.83 -7.90 13.13
C SER A 22 -10.36 -8.21 12.87
N SER A 23 -10.07 -9.01 11.87
CA SER A 23 -8.78 -9.00 11.22
C SER A 23 -8.87 -7.90 10.15
N SER A 24 -7.98 -6.93 10.23
CA SER A 24 -7.76 -5.96 9.16
C SER A 24 -7.33 -6.77 7.92
N GLU A 25 -8.29 -7.13 7.09
CA GLU A 25 -7.99 -7.68 5.78
C GLU A 25 -7.24 -6.62 5.00
N PRO A 26 -6.10 -6.94 4.39
CA PRO A 26 -5.42 -6.01 3.50
C PRO A 26 -6.39 -5.63 2.37
N GLU A 27 -6.72 -4.35 2.27
CA GLU A 27 -7.57 -3.87 1.19
C GLU A 27 -6.87 -4.12 -0.14
N ALA A 28 -7.49 -4.92 -1.00
CA ALA A 28 -7.06 -5.08 -2.37
C ALA A 28 -7.28 -3.77 -3.11
N VAL A 29 -6.20 -3.12 -3.49
CA VAL A 29 -6.21 -1.82 -4.18
C VAL A 29 -5.91 -2.07 -5.65
N GLY A 30 -6.73 -1.54 -6.56
CA GLY A 30 -6.55 -1.75 -8.00
C GLY A 30 -6.92 -3.16 -8.50
N GLY A 31 -7.70 -3.90 -7.73
CA GLY A 31 -8.35 -5.16 -8.13
C GLY A 31 -7.59 -6.45 -7.86
N ILE A 32 -6.25 -6.50 -7.97
CA ILE A 32 -5.48 -7.73 -7.80
C ILE A 32 -4.25 -7.53 -6.91
N THR A 33 -3.79 -6.30 -6.74
CA THR A 33 -2.59 -5.97 -5.97
C THR A 33 -2.95 -5.64 -4.53
N GLU A 34 -2.46 -6.44 -3.59
CA GLU A 34 -2.66 -6.20 -2.17
C GLU A 34 -1.78 -5.04 -1.69
N CYS A 35 -2.35 -4.18 -0.84
CA CYS A 35 -1.58 -3.14 -0.18
C CYS A 35 -1.06 -3.63 1.16
N THR A 36 0.08 -4.31 1.11
CA THR A 36 0.79 -4.82 2.29
C THR A 36 2.27 -4.46 2.21
N LYS A 37 2.95 -4.42 3.35
CA LYS A 37 4.41 -4.20 3.37
C LYS A 37 5.15 -5.30 2.60
N GLU A 38 4.66 -6.51 2.64
CA GLU A 38 5.22 -7.65 1.92
C GLU A 38 5.12 -7.48 0.41
N ALA A 39 3.96 -7.03 -0.08
CA ALA A 39 3.75 -6.77 -1.52
C ALA A 39 4.59 -5.59 -2.03
N LEU A 40 4.86 -4.62 -1.17
CA LEU A 40 5.65 -3.44 -1.49
C LEU A 40 7.15 -3.58 -1.18
N ALA A 41 7.58 -4.63 -0.48
CA ALA A 41 8.97 -4.82 -0.10
C ALA A 41 9.94 -4.84 -1.30
N THR A 42 9.61 -5.61 -2.34
CA THR A 42 10.44 -5.68 -3.55
C THR A 42 10.45 -4.36 -4.33
N PRO A 43 9.33 -3.77 -4.74
CA PRO A 43 9.36 -2.50 -5.48
C PRO A 43 9.97 -1.34 -4.69
N ALA A 44 9.83 -1.31 -3.37
CA ALA A 44 10.47 -0.31 -2.53
C ALA A 44 11.99 -0.51 -2.46
N GLN A 45 12.45 -1.77 -2.34
CA GLN A 45 13.88 -2.08 -2.38
C GLN A 45 14.48 -1.80 -3.77
N ASP A 46 13.77 -2.06 -4.85
CA ASP A 46 14.21 -1.74 -6.21
C ASP A 46 14.36 -0.22 -6.39
N SER A 47 13.42 0.56 -5.83
CA SER A 47 13.49 2.03 -5.82
C SER A 47 14.70 2.53 -5.03
N ALA A 48 14.99 1.92 -3.88
CA ALA A 48 16.18 2.23 -3.08
C ALA A 48 17.48 1.92 -3.82
N THR A 49 17.53 0.77 -4.50
CA THR A 49 18.70 0.34 -5.27
C THR A 49 18.94 1.23 -6.49
N ALA A 50 17.88 1.78 -7.09
CA ALA A 50 17.99 2.76 -8.18
C ALA A 50 18.62 4.08 -7.73
N LEU A 51 18.49 4.44 -6.44
CA LEU A 51 19.16 5.61 -5.85
C LEU A 51 20.62 5.33 -5.44
N GLY A 52 21.01 4.08 -5.35
CA GLY A 52 22.35 3.63 -5.04
C GLY A 52 22.39 2.13 -4.79
N ALA A 53 23.29 1.42 -5.48
CA ALA A 53 23.34 -0.06 -5.47
C ALA A 53 23.54 -0.67 -4.06
N GLU A 54 24.14 0.09 -3.14
CA GLU A 54 24.38 -0.34 -1.75
C GLU A 54 23.24 0.04 -0.80
N ASN A 55 22.17 0.70 -1.31
CA ASN A 55 21.07 1.14 -0.47
C ASN A 55 20.15 -0.03 -0.12
N VAL A 56 19.70 0.00 1.12
CA VAL A 56 18.60 -0.80 1.64
C VAL A 56 17.50 0.11 2.15
N TYR A 57 16.28 -0.37 2.09
CA TYR A 57 15.13 0.37 2.55
C TYR A 57 14.30 -0.46 3.53
N SER A 58 14.00 0.12 4.67
CA SER A 58 13.13 -0.48 5.68
C SER A 58 11.82 0.29 5.73
N ILE A 59 10.72 -0.37 5.41
CA ILE A 59 9.37 0.22 5.45
C ILE A 59 8.89 0.27 6.90
N ASP A 60 8.77 1.48 7.45
CA ASP A 60 8.22 1.70 8.79
C ASP A 60 6.69 1.82 8.74
N THR A 61 6.18 2.64 7.82
CA THR A 61 4.73 2.83 7.63
C THR A 61 4.32 2.63 6.18
N LEU A 62 3.06 2.28 5.99
CA LEU A 62 2.43 2.09 4.69
C LEU A 62 1.03 2.69 4.75
N GLU A 63 0.71 3.56 3.81
CA GLU A 63 -0.61 4.14 3.61
C GLU A 63 -1.09 3.85 2.20
N CYS A 64 -2.37 3.54 2.06
CA CYS A 64 -2.98 3.17 0.77
C CYS A 64 -4.31 3.86 0.57
N ALA A 65 -4.55 4.32 -0.65
CA ALA A 65 -5.83 4.86 -1.09
C ALA A 65 -5.95 4.75 -2.62
N ASP A 66 -7.13 4.39 -3.10
CA ASP A 66 -7.53 4.47 -4.52
C ASP A 66 -6.52 3.93 -5.54
N GLY A 67 -5.89 2.79 -5.25
CA GLY A 67 -4.88 2.20 -6.14
C GLY A 67 -3.48 2.78 -5.99
N TRP A 68 -3.25 3.59 -4.96
CA TRP A 68 -1.96 4.18 -4.64
C TRP A 68 -1.46 3.70 -3.29
N ALA A 69 -0.15 3.73 -3.11
CA ALA A 69 0.52 3.46 -1.86
C ALA A 69 1.66 4.44 -1.62
N VAL A 70 1.82 4.85 -0.37
CA VAL A 70 3.00 5.59 0.12
C VAL A 70 3.66 4.78 1.20
N THR A 71 4.94 4.47 1.00
CA THR A 71 5.77 3.87 2.04
C THR A 71 6.66 4.96 2.64
N SER A 72 6.75 4.97 3.97
CA SER A 72 7.73 5.80 4.69
C SER A 72 8.67 4.90 5.47
N GLY A 73 9.95 5.24 5.48
CA GLY A 73 10.94 4.39 6.11
C GLY A 73 12.33 4.99 6.08
N ILE A 74 13.32 4.17 6.36
CA ILE A 74 14.72 4.57 6.37
C ILE A 74 15.46 4.01 5.16
N LEU A 75 16.03 4.89 4.37
CA LEU A 75 16.90 4.58 3.25
C LEU A 75 18.36 4.80 3.66
N GLY A 76 19.18 3.81 3.56
CA GLY A 76 20.59 3.94 3.90
C GLY A 76 21.46 2.81 3.35
N PRO A 77 22.79 2.91 3.48
CA PRO A 77 23.69 1.87 3.02
C PRO A 77 23.57 0.60 3.86
N ALA A 78 23.60 -0.57 3.21
CA ALA A 78 23.53 -1.87 3.89
C ALA A 78 24.65 -2.07 4.94
N ASN A 79 25.79 -1.39 4.77
CA ASN A 79 26.96 -1.49 5.62
C ASN A 79 27.17 -0.22 6.46
N ALA A 80 26.10 0.42 6.91
CA ALA A 80 26.21 1.60 7.80
C ALA A 80 27.00 1.24 9.07
N PRO A 81 27.96 2.08 9.49
CA PRO A 81 28.67 1.87 10.75
C PRO A 81 27.71 1.92 11.94
N ALA A 82 27.91 1.05 12.94
CA ALA A 82 27.03 1.00 14.11
C ALA A 82 26.90 2.33 14.85
N ASP A 83 27.96 3.13 14.85
CA ASP A 83 28.05 4.44 15.52
C ASP A 83 27.79 5.61 14.55
N GLY A 84 27.44 5.32 13.28
CA GLY A 84 27.20 6.31 12.24
C GLY A 84 25.72 6.49 11.87
N PRO A 85 25.42 7.41 10.94
CA PRO A 85 24.09 7.57 10.40
C PRO A 85 23.61 6.28 9.73
N GLN A 86 22.46 5.76 10.16
CA GLN A 86 21.88 4.52 9.60
C GLN A 86 21.16 4.74 8.28
N GLY A 87 20.87 5.98 7.93
CA GLY A 87 20.14 6.36 6.73
C GLY A 87 19.35 7.65 6.93
N ALA A 88 18.51 7.96 5.97
CA ALA A 88 17.63 9.12 5.98
C ALA A 88 16.17 8.69 5.87
N PRO A 89 15.24 9.41 6.53
CA PRO A 89 13.82 9.24 6.27
C PRO A 89 13.54 9.46 4.78
N THR A 90 12.82 8.53 4.19
CA THR A 90 12.55 8.54 2.75
C THR A 90 11.16 7.96 2.50
N ASN A 91 10.44 8.58 1.58
CA ASN A 91 9.14 8.10 1.14
C ASN A 91 9.21 7.67 -0.33
N PHE A 92 8.53 6.58 -0.64
CA PHE A 92 8.30 6.16 -2.01
C PHE A 92 6.80 6.13 -2.29
N ILE A 93 6.42 6.57 -3.48
CA ILE A 93 5.05 6.60 -3.98
C ILE A 93 4.91 5.52 -5.05
N PHE A 94 3.84 4.75 -4.97
CA PHE A 94 3.52 3.70 -5.93
C PHE A 94 2.09 3.81 -6.42
N GLU A 95 1.87 3.43 -7.68
CA GLU A 95 0.55 3.22 -8.26
C GLU A 95 0.39 1.75 -8.64
N ALA A 96 -0.77 1.18 -8.34
CA ALA A 96 -1.10 -0.19 -8.72
C ALA A 96 -1.45 -0.25 -10.21
N GLU A 97 -0.66 -0.96 -10.99
CA GLU A 97 -0.91 -1.23 -12.41
C GLU A 97 -1.06 -2.75 -12.61
N GLY A 98 -2.30 -3.23 -12.65
CA GLY A 98 -2.59 -4.65 -12.70
C GLY A 98 -2.15 -5.37 -11.44
N GLN A 99 -1.12 -6.21 -11.53
CA GLN A 99 -0.56 -7.00 -10.42
C GLN A 99 0.70 -6.38 -9.81
N PHE A 100 1.09 -5.21 -10.27
CA PHE A 100 2.37 -4.60 -9.91
C PHE A 100 2.19 -3.24 -9.24
N TRP A 101 3.06 -2.96 -8.29
CA TRP A 101 3.26 -1.63 -7.74
C TRP A 101 4.34 -0.92 -8.53
N ILE A 102 3.98 0.15 -9.22
CA ILE A 102 4.88 0.92 -10.09
C ILE A 102 5.32 2.19 -9.36
N PRO A 103 6.62 2.40 -9.16
CA PRO A 103 7.11 3.60 -8.50
C PRO A 103 6.81 4.86 -9.33
N LYS A 104 6.40 5.92 -8.67
CA LYS A 104 6.11 7.22 -9.27
C LYS A 104 7.00 8.29 -8.65
N ALA A 105 7.54 9.15 -9.50
CA ALA A 105 8.33 10.28 -9.02
C ALA A 105 7.42 11.38 -8.46
N THR A 106 7.81 11.96 -7.33
CA THR A 106 7.08 13.02 -6.64
C THR A 106 6.71 14.18 -7.58
N ASN A 107 7.65 14.63 -8.41
CA ASN A 107 7.44 15.71 -9.38
C ASN A 107 6.44 15.37 -10.50
N GLN A 108 6.05 14.12 -10.66
CA GLN A 108 5.06 13.68 -11.65
C GLN A 108 3.65 13.58 -11.07
N VAL A 109 3.54 13.38 -9.76
CA VAL A 109 2.25 13.02 -9.15
C VAL A 109 1.75 14.00 -8.10
N CYS A 110 2.63 14.84 -7.54
CA CYS A 110 2.25 15.78 -6.48
C CYS A 110 1.66 17.10 -6.98
N GLY A 111 1.68 17.35 -8.29
CA GLY A 111 1.16 18.58 -8.88
C GLY A 111 2.07 19.79 -8.64
N THR A 112 1.55 20.96 -8.93
CA THR A 112 2.29 22.23 -8.83
C THR A 112 2.26 22.76 -7.41
N PHE A 113 3.44 22.91 -6.80
CA PHE A 113 3.59 23.48 -5.47
C PHE A 113 3.11 24.92 -5.41
N ASN A 114 2.28 25.24 -4.42
CA ASN A 114 1.82 26.61 -4.13
C ASN A 114 2.62 27.20 -2.96
N PRO A 115 3.48 28.20 -3.17
CA PRO A 115 4.28 28.77 -2.09
C PRO A 115 3.47 29.60 -1.08
N ASP A 116 2.28 30.07 -1.47
CA ASP A 116 1.39 30.84 -0.59
C ASP A 116 0.54 29.93 0.33
N ASP A 117 0.35 28.69 -0.07
CA ASP A 117 -0.35 27.65 0.70
C ASP A 117 0.31 26.29 0.44
N PRO A 118 1.44 26.02 1.12
CA PRO A 118 2.27 24.85 0.83
C PRO A 118 1.62 23.51 1.21
N GLU A 119 0.58 23.52 2.03
CA GLU A 119 -0.14 22.31 2.43
C GLU A 119 -1.38 22.04 1.57
N ALA A 120 -1.76 22.99 0.71
CA ALA A 120 -2.93 22.84 -0.15
C ALA A 120 -2.71 21.72 -1.17
N TYR A 121 -3.71 20.87 -1.31
CA TYR A 121 -3.73 19.85 -2.36
C TYR A 121 -3.85 20.51 -3.74
N PRO A 122 -2.86 20.35 -4.65
CA PRO A 122 -2.89 20.98 -5.96
C PRO A 122 -3.96 20.38 -6.87
N ALA A 123 -4.62 21.22 -7.68
CA ALA A 123 -5.64 20.77 -8.61
C ALA A 123 -5.11 19.86 -9.74
N ASP A 124 -3.81 19.91 -10.01
CA ASP A 124 -3.09 19.09 -10.99
C ASP A 124 -2.35 17.90 -10.37
N ALA A 125 -2.52 17.64 -9.08
CA ALA A 125 -1.99 16.45 -8.44
C ALA A 125 -2.72 15.19 -8.96
N VAL A 126 -1.97 14.10 -9.10
CA VAL A 126 -2.47 12.80 -9.58
C VAL A 126 -2.62 11.82 -8.41
N ILE A 127 -1.76 11.93 -7.41
CA ILE A 127 -1.85 11.15 -6.18
C ILE A 127 -3.16 11.46 -5.45
N PRO A 128 -3.85 10.48 -4.84
CA PRO A 128 -5.04 10.75 -4.03
C PRO A 128 -4.77 11.76 -2.91
N GLU A 129 -5.73 12.66 -2.66
CA GLU A 129 -5.63 13.68 -1.61
C GLU A 129 -5.30 13.06 -0.24
N ALA A 130 -5.87 11.87 0.06
CA ALA A 130 -5.62 11.15 1.31
C ALA A 130 -4.14 10.77 1.53
N LEU A 131 -3.35 10.66 0.46
CA LEU A 131 -1.93 10.31 0.49
C LEU A 131 -1.01 11.50 0.23
N TYR A 132 -1.57 12.68 -0.05
CA TYR A 132 -0.78 13.85 -0.45
C TYR A 132 0.19 14.29 0.65
N ALA A 133 -0.28 14.34 1.89
CA ALA A 133 0.56 14.77 3.02
C ALA A 133 1.75 13.82 3.23
N SER A 134 1.52 12.51 3.21
CA SER A 134 2.57 11.51 3.44
C SER A 134 3.49 11.32 2.23
N GLY A 135 2.99 11.52 1.00
CA GLY A 135 3.75 11.31 -0.22
C GLY A 135 4.47 12.56 -0.75
N CYS A 136 3.90 13.74 -0.51
CA CYS A 136 4.34 14.97 -1.17
C CYS A 136 4.86 16.07 -0.25
N LEU A 137 4.51 16.04 1.05
CA LEU A 137 4.90 17.08 2.01
C LEU A 137 5.98 16.63 3.01
N SER A 138 6.45 15.41 2.94
CA SER A 138 7.38 14.79 3.89
C SER A 138 8.80 14.68 3.36
#